data_0585cdd0506d9556aadd2ee3c0317d08
#
_entry.id   0585cdd0506d9556aadd2ee3c0317d08
#
_cell.length_a   1.000
_cell.length_b   1.000
_cell.length_c   1.000
_cell.angle_alpha   90.00
_cell.angle_beta   90.00
_cell.angle_gamma   90.00
#
_symmetry.space_group_name_H-M   'P 1'
#
loop_
_entity.id
_entity.type
_entity.pdbx_description
1 polymer ?
#
loop_
_entity_poly.entity_id
_entity_poly.type
_entity_poly.pdbx_seq_one_letter_code
_entity_poly.pdbx_strand_id
1 'polypeptide(L)'
;LDKSVAGFFISAIRVLLQFLVVLTAASMVGFQITSFITLLGTAGVTIGLALQGSLSNLAGGVLILILKPFKVGDYIVENSTHCEGVVVSIDIFYTRLRTYDNRTIVIPNGTISNTSLVNISGRGTNRVDVKFSVAYESDLSKVKQVVLDVVDTIDGHMTDKPVEFFIEEFGESGIEMYVRFFTPFEKSYGAKREALWKIKEAFDANGIEIPYNKLDVNIKSDGQEKA
;
A
#
# COMPACT_ATOMS: atom_id res chain seq x y z
N LEU A 1 -17.19 -5.67 -24.79
CA LEU A 1 -18.41 -6.20 -24.15
C LEU A 1 -18.82 -7.44 -24.93
N ASP A 2 -19.10 -8.52 -24.20
CA ASP A 2 -19.64 -9.73 -24.81
C ASP A 2 -20.97 -9.38 -25.52
N LYS A 3 -21.20 -9.97 -26.72
CA LYS A 3 -22.41 -9.71 -27.49
C LYS A 3 -23.69 -10.01 -26.72
N SER A 4 -23.63 -10.99 -25.79
CA SER A 4 -24.75 -11.38 -24.92
C SER A 4 -25.11 -10.27 -23.92
N VAL A 5 -24.11 -9.64 -23.30
CA VAL A 5 -24.30 -8.54 -22.35
C VAL A 5 -24.85 -7.29 -23.05
N ALA A 6 -24.31 -6.95 -24.20
CA ALA A 6 -24.82 -5.83 -25.01
C ALA A 6 -26.28 -6.07 -25.42
N GLY A 7 -26.62 -7.29 -25.87
CA GLY A 7 -27.98 -7.68 -26.22
C GLY A 7 -28.98 -7.55 -25.07
N PHE A 8 -28.58 -7.97 -23.87
CA PHE A 8 -29.41 -7.82 -22.66
C PHE A 8 -29.72 -6.33 -22.36
N PHE A 9 -28.70 -5.47 -22.33
CA PHE A 9 -28.92 -4.04 -22.05
C PHE A 9 -29.76 -3.35 -23.11
N ILE A 10 -29.54 -3.65 -24.40
CA ILE A 10 -30.35 -3.10 -25.48
C ILE A 10 -31.83 -3.53 -25.33
N SER A 11 -32.08 -4.81 -25.00
CA SER A 11 -33.43 -5.30 -24.78
C SER A 11 -34.10 -4.67 -23.57
N ALA A 12 -33.40 -4.54 -22.45
CA ALA A 12 -33.90 -3.90 -21.25
C ALA A 12 -34.26 -2.42 -21.49
N ILE A 13 -33.37 -1.66 -22.16
CA ILE A 13 -33.63 -0.26 -22.53
C ILE A 13 -34.79 -0.14 -23.47
N ARG A 14 -34.90 -1.02 -24.48
CA ARG A 14 -36.03 -1.05 -25.44
C ARG A 14 -37.36 -1.25 -24.74
N VAL A 15 -37.45 -2.23 -23.81
CA VAL A 15 -38.65 -2.50 -23.03
C VAL A 15 -39.05 -1.29 -22.18
N LEU A 16 -38.07 -0.68 -21.51
CA LEU A 16 -38.32 0.52 -20.71
C LEU A 16 -38.82 1.68 -21.55
N LEU A 17 -38.22 1.95 -22.72
CA LEU A 17 -38.66 3.00 -23.63
C LEU A 17 -40.06 2.74 -24.21
N GLN A 18 -40.35 1.49 -24.60
CA GLN A 18 -41.68 1.11 -25.08
C GLN A 18 -42.74 1.35 -23.99
N PHE A 19 -42.43 0.97 -22.72
CA PHE A 19 -43.33 1.18 -21.60
C PHE A 19 -43.60 2.68 -21.35
N LEU A 20 -42.57 3.51 -21.41
CA LEU A 20 -42.70 4.98 -21.29
C LEU A 20 -43.57 5.59 -22.40
N VAL A 21 -43.38 5.13 -23.64
CA VAL A 21 -44.21 5.58 -24.80
C VAL A 21 -45.68 5.21 -24.59
N VAL A 22 -45.97 3.97 -24.15
CA VAL A 22 -47.35 3.52 -23.89
C VAL A 22 -47.97 4.35 -22.74
N LEU A 23 -47.23 4.61 -21.67
CA LEU A 23 -47.74 5.45 -20.55
C LEU A 23 -48.03 6.89 -21.02
N THR A 24 -47.14 7.47 -21.82
CA THR A 24 -47.34 8.80 -22.38
C THR A 24 -48.61 8.87 -23.26
N ALA A 25 -48.79 7.88 -24.14
CA ALA A 25 -49.96 7.77 -24.99
C ALA A 25 -51.27 7.62 -24.17
N ALA A 26 -51.24 6.78 -23.12
CA ALA A 26 -52.36 6.61 -22.20
C ALA A 26 -52.72 7.91 -21.49
N SER A 27 -51.73 8.68 -21.05
CA SER A 27 -51.91 9.99 -20.42
C SER A 27 -52.61 10.99 -21.35
N MET A 28 -52.27 10.97 -22.65
CA MET A 28 -52.89 11.86 -23.65
C MET A 28 -54.37 11.54 -23.91
N VAL A 29 -54.82 10.30 -23.63
CA VAL A 29 -56.23 9.88 -23.75
C VAL A 29 -57.00 10.05 -22.43
N GLY A 30 -56.33 10.63 -21.39
CA GLY A 30 -56.98 10.95 -20.13
C GLY A 30 -56.86 9.89 -19.03
N PHE A 31 -56.07 8.82 -19.22
CA PHE A 31 -55.81 7.84 -18.13
C PHE A 31 -54.97 8.45 -17.04
N GLN A 32 -55.31 8.17 -15.79
CA GLN A 32 -54.50 8.57 -14.63
C GLN A 32 -53.26 7.65 -14.50
N ILE A 33 -52.10 8.20 -14.88
CA ILE A 33 -50.83 7.44 -14.87
C ILE A 33 -50.06 7.56 -13.55
N THR A 34 -50.55 8.33 -12.56
CA THR A 34 -49.87 8.61 -11.29
C THR A 34 -49.47 7.35 -10.54
N SER A 35 -50.34 6.36 -10.46
CA SER A 35 -50.03 5.06 -9.78
C SER A 35 -48.91 4.28 -10.49
N PHE A 36 -48.84 4.35 -11.81
CA PHE A 36 -47.78 3.70 -12.60
C PHE A 36 -46.45 4.42 -12.40
N ILE A 37 -46.44 5.75 -12.35
CA ILE A 37 -45.24 6.52 -12.07
C ILE A 37 -44.72 6.21 -10.65
N THR A 38 -45.60 6.15 -9.66
CA THR A 38 -45.24 5.76 -8.29
C THR A 38 -44.65 4.37 -8.22
N LEU A 39 -45.24 3.40 -8.91
CA LEU A 39 -44.74 2.03 -8.96
C LEU A 39 -43.36 1.95 -9.63
N LEU A 40 -43.17 2.67 -10.76
CA LEU A 40 -41.86 2.77 -11.41
C LEU A 40 -40.81 3.43 -10.53
N GLY A 41 -41.20 4.47 -9.78
CA GLY A 41 -40.31 5.16 -8.84
C GLY A 41 -39.83 4.21 -7.73
N THR A 42 -40.74 3.48 -7.09
CA THR A 42 -40.37 2.48 -6.08
C THR A 42 -39.53 1.34 -6.63
N ALA A 43 -39.88 0.82 -7.81
CA ALA A 43 -39.07 -0.20 -8.48
C ALA A 43 -37.66 0.33 -8.83
N GLY A 44 -37.57 1.58 -9.29
CA GLY A 44 -36.30 2.23 -9.60
C GLY A 44 -35.40 2.38 -8.36
N VAL A 45 -35.97 2.80 -7.22
CA VAL A 45 -35.23 2.87 -5.96
C VAL A 45 -34.73 1.47 -5.54
N THR A 46 -35.59 0.46 -5.61
CA THR A 46 -35.22 -0.93 -5.26
C THR A 46 -34.08 -1.45 -6.12
N ILE A 47 -34.14 -1.24 -7.44
CA ILE A 47 -33.07 -1.61 -8.37
C ILE A 47 -31.79 -0.82 -8.08
N GLY A 48 -31.93 0.48 -7.82
CA GLY A 48 -30.78 1.34 -7.46
C GLY A 48 -30.04 0.85 -6.22
N LEU A 49 -30.79 0.49 -5.18
CA LEU A 49 -30.20 -0.09 -3.96
C LEU A 49 -29.56 -1.47 -4.22
N ALA A 50 -30.19 -2.31 -5.02
CA ALA A 50 -29.62 -3.62 -5.39
C ALA A 50 -28.31 -3.49 -6.19
N LEU A 51 -28.18 -2.43 -7.00
CA LEU A 51 -27.00 -2.18 -7.84
C LEU A 51 -25.98 -1.20 -7.18
N GLN A 52 -26.23 -0.71 -5.96
CA GLN A 52 -25.42 0.30 -5.30
C GLN A 52 -23.93 -0.04 -5.27
N GLY A 53 -23.57 -1.28 -4.95
CA GLY A 53 -22.18 -1.72 -4.90
C GLY A 53 -21.48 -1.68 -6.27
N SER A 54 -22.17 -2.13 -7.31
CA SER A 54 -21.65 -2.07 -8.69
C SER A 54 -21.49 -0.64 -9.18
N LEU A 55 -22.45 0.21 -8.87
CA LEU A 55 -22.41 1.63 -9.25
C LEU A 55 -21.29 2.38 -8.50
N SER A 56 -21.06 2.05 -7.22
CA SER A 56 -19.94 2.57 -6.45
C SER A 56 -18.58 2.19 -7.06
N ASN A 57 -18.45 0.94 -7.51
CA ASN A 57 -17.23 0.48 -8.17
C ASN A 57 -17.00 1.16 -9.52
N LEU A 58 -18.05 1.35 -10.31
CA LEU A 58 -17.98 2.10 -11.57
C LEU A 58 -17.53 3.54 -11.31
N ALA A 59 -18.18 4.23 -10.37
CA ALA A 59 -17.82 5.61 -10.01
C ALA A 59 -16.38 5.70 -9.49
N GLY A 60 -15.96 4.77 -8.63
CA GLY A 60 -14.58 4.67 -8.15
C GLY A 60 -13.57 4.48 -9.27
N GLY A 61 -13.85 3.60 -10.24
CA GLY A 61 -13.00 3.41 -11.41
C GLY A 61 -12.85 4.68 -12.26
N VAL A 62 -13.95 5.37 -12.51
CA VAL A 62 -13.94 6.66 -13.24
C VAL A 62 -13.13 7.71 -12.48
N LEU A 63 -13.30 7.83 -11.15
CA LEU A 63 -12.54 8.76 -10.33
C LEU A 63 -11.04 8.46 -10.35
N ILE A 64 -10.65 7.19 -10.23
CA ILE A 64 -9.24 6.78 -10.30
C ILE A 64 -8.63 7.16 -11.65
N LEU A 65 -9.34 6.92 -12.76
CA LEU A 65 -8.84 7.23 -14.10
C LEU A 65 -8.73 8.73 -14.38
N ILE A 66 -9.61 9.56 -13.80
CA ILE A 66 -9.60 11.02 -13.96
C ILE A 66 -8.57 11.68 -13.04
N LEU A 67 -8.61 11.37 -11.74
CA LEU A 67 -7.78 12.03 -10.72
C LEU A 67 -6.37 11.45 -10.66
N LYS A 68 -6.19 10.20 -11.11
CA LYS A 68 -4.91 9.48 -11.18
C LYS A 68 -4.10 9.55 -9.87
N PRO A 69 -4.67 9.18 -8.72
CA PRO A 69 -3.91 9.11 -7.47
C PRO A 69 -2.76 8.10 -7.55
N PHE A 70 -2.88 7.15 -8.46
CA PHE A 70 -1.85 6.20 -8.87
C PHE A 70 -2.07 5.81 -10.36
N LYS A 71 -1.07 5.17 -10.95
CA LYS A 71 -1.07 4.73 -12.36
C LYS A 71 -0.71 3.26 -12.44
N VAL A 72 -0.95 2.65 -13.60
CA VAL A 72 -0.40 1.33 -13.93
C VAL A 72 1.12 1.39 -13.87
N GLY A 73 1.72 0.45 -13.14
CA GLY A 73 3.14 0.41 -12.83
C GLY A 73 3.50 0.92 -11.42
N ASP A 74 2.63 1.71 -10.78
CA ASP A 74 2.88 2.18 -9.41
C ASP A 74 2.75 1.03 -8.40
N TYR A 75 3.57 1.10 -7.34
CA TYR A 75 3.43 0.24 -6.16
C TYR A 75 2.58 0.97 -5.12
N ILE A 76 1.46 0.38 -4.75
CA ILE A 76 0.49 0.97 -3.83
C ILE A 76 0.21 0.04 -2.65
N VAL A 77 -0.16 0.64 -1.52
CA VAL A 77 -0.69 -0.06 -0.33
C VAL A 77 -2.08 0.50 -0.06
N GLU A 78 -3.08 -0.37 -0.07
CA GLU A 78 -4.44 -0.05 0.34
C GLU A 78 -4.60 -0.36 1.83
N ASN A 79 -4.99 0.64 2.63
CA ASN A 79 -4.89 0.57 4.09
C ASN A 79 -6.01 -0.23 4.76
N SER A 80 -7.19 -0.39 4.15
CA SER A 80 -8.32 -1.09 4.80
C SER A 80 -8.13 -2.61 4.80
N THR A 81 -7.57 -3.15 3.72
CA THR A 81 -7.33 -4.59 3.55
C THR A 81 -5.86 -4.97 3.70
N HIS A 82 -4.98 -3.95 3.85
CA HIS A 82 -3.52 -4.11 3.82
C HIS A 82 -3.00 -4.83 2.57
N CYS A 83 -3.75 -4.71 1.47
CA CYS A 83 -3.33 -5.24 0.18
C CYS A 83 -2.30 -4.32 -0.46
N GLU A 84 -1.18 -4.91 -0.90
CA GLU A 84 -0.10 -4.17 -1.53
C GLU A 84 0.42 -4.86 -2.78
N GLY A 85 0.92 -4.07 -3.72
CA GLY A 85 1.53 -4.57 -4.94
C GLY A 85 1.64 -3.54 -6.06
N VAL A 86 2.22 -3.98 -7.17
CA VAL A 86 2.31 -3.19 -8.39
C VAL A 86 0.97 -3.21 -9.12
N VAL A 87 0.44 -2.05 -9.49
CA VAL A 87 -0.78 -1.90 -10.29
C VAL A 87 -0.54 -2.46 -11.70
N VAL A 88 -1.24 -3.54 -12.05
CA VAL A 88 -1.15 -4.20 -13.37
C VAL A 88 -2.19 -3.63 -14.33
N SER A 89 -3.42 -3.44 -13.86
CA SER A 89 -4.51 -2.86 -14.65
C SER A 89 -5.51 -2.14 -13.76
N ILE A 90 -6.16 -1.13 -14.36
CA ILE A 90 -7.29 -0.42 -13.79
C ILE A 90 -8.45 -0.62 -14.74
N ASP A 91 -9.36 -1.54 -14.39
CA ASP A 91 -10.56 -1.85 -15.16
C ASP A 91 -11.73 -1.00 -14.66
N ILE A 92 -12.89 -1.08 -15.31
CA ILE A 92 -14.08 -0.27 -14.96
C ILE A 92 -14.53 -0.49 -13.50
N PHE A 93 -14.50 -1.74 -13.01
CA PHE A 93 -15.01 -2.11 -11.69
C PHE A 93 -13.92 -2.49 -10.69
N TYR A 94 -12.75 -2.90 -11.16
CA TYR A 94 -11.68 -3.48 -10.35
C TYR A 94 -10.31 -2.95 -10.77
N THR A 95 -9.43 -2.81 -9.79
CA THR A 95 -7.99 -2.62 -10.00
C THR A 95 -7.28 -3.92 -9.66
N ARG A 96 -6.32 -4.34 -10.50
CA ARG A 96 -5.50 -5.52 -10.25
C ARG A 96 -4.10 -5.13 -9.84
N LEU A 97 -3.65 -5.73 -8.73
CA LEU A 97 -2.30 -5.60 -8.23
C LEU A 97 -1.56 -6.94 -8.41
N ARG A 98 -0.27 -6.86 -8.65
CA ARG A 98 0.64 -8.01 -8.58
C ARG A 98 1.54 -7.85 -7.35
N THR A 99 1.48 -8.81 -6.45
CA THR A 99 2.32 -8.85 -5.26
C THR A 99 3.76 -9.20 -5.60
N TYR A 100 4.65 -9.02 -4.63
CA TYR A 100 6.07 -9.33 -4.79
C TYR A 100 6.33 -10.84 -5.03
N ASP A 101 5.49 -11.70 -4.45
CA ASP A 101 5.50 -13.16 -4.64
C ASP A 101 4.66 -13.62 -5.87
N ASN A 102 4.41 -12.68 -6.81
CA ASN A 102 3.76 -12.92 -8.10
C ASN A 102 2.30 -13.39 -8.02
N ARG A 103 1.58 -13.08 -6.94
CA ARG A 103 0.12 -13.28 -6.85
C ARG A 103 -0.63 -12.08 -7.41
N THR A 104 -1.85 -12.31 -7.90
CA THR A 104 -2.74 -11.24 -8.34
C THR A 104 -3.79 -10.96 -7.28
N ILE A 105 -3.88 -9.71 -6.85
CA ILE A 105 -4.94 -9.20 -5.98
C ILE A 105 -5.91 -8.41 -6.86
N VAL A 106 -7.20 -8.65 -6.68
CA VAL A 106 -8.26 -7.91 -7.38
C VAL A 106 -9.05 -7.13 -6.35
N ILE A 107 -8.98 -5.81 -6.41
CA ILE A 107 -9.63 -4.91 -5.45
C ILE A 107 -10.76 -4.16 -6.17
N PRO A 108 -11.99 -4.11 -5.61
CA PRO A 108 -13.05 -3.29 -6.13
C PRO A 108 -12.67 -1.80 -6.13
N ASN A 109 -12.91 -1.09 -7.22
CA ASN A 109 -12.52 0.32 -7.33
C ASN A 109 -13.21 1.21 -6.28
N GLY A 110 -14.44 0.89 -5.90
CA GLY A 110 -15.15 1.59 -4.82
C GLY A 110 -14.43 1.48 -3.47
N THR A 111 -13.78 0.35 -3.18
CA THR A 111 -12.95 0.20 -1.98
C THR A 111 -11.76 1.14 -2.05
N ILE A 112 -10.98 1.08 -3.13
CA ILE A 112 -9.79 1.93 -3.29
C ILE A 112 -10.11 3.42 -3.25
N SER A 113 -11.21 3.84 -3.89
CA SER A 113 -11.58 5.26 -3.96
C SER A 113 -12.12 5.83 -2.66
N ASN A 114 -12.62 4.98 -1.75
CA ASN A 114 -13.24 5.38 -0.49
C ASN A 114 -12.34 5.18 0.74
N THR A 115 -11.12 4.67 0.54
CA THR A 115 -10.17 4.42 1.63
C THR A 115 -8.88 5.19 1.43
N SER A 116 -8.06 5.26 2.49
CA SER A 116 -6.72 5.84 2.37
C SER A 116 -5.81 4.90 1.60
N LEU A 117 -4.95 5.49 0.78
CA LEU A 117 -4.00 4.80 -0.08
C LEU A 117 -2.60 5.39 0.10
N VAL A 118 -1.59 4.55 0.15
CA VAL A 118 -0.18 4.98 0.08
C VAL A 118 0.37 4.58 -1.29
N ASN A 119 0.78 5.59 -2.08
CA ASN A 119 1.51 5.36 -3.33
C ASN A 119 3.01 5.47 -3.04
N ILE A 120 3.69 4.33 -2.95
CA ILE A 120 5.10 4.24 -2.55
C ILE A 120 6.03 4.67 -3.69
N SER A 121 5.70 4.29 -4.92
CA SER A 121 6.54 4.58 -6.10
C SER A 121 6.24 5.91 -6.78
N GLY A 122 5.13 6.56 -6.41
CA GLY A 122 4.62 7.74 -7.13
C GLY A 122 5.57 8.95 -7.19
N ARG A 123 6.55 9.02 -6.29
CA ARG A 123 7.61 10.03 -6.30
C ARG A 123 8.89 9.58 -7.01
N GLY A 124 8.94 8.34 -7.49
CA GLY A 124 10.10 7.75 -8.17
C GLY A 124 11.30 7.46 -7.27
N THR A 125 11.30 7.97 -6.03
CA THR A 125 12.39 7.79 -5.07
C THR A 125 11.87 7.33 -3.73
N ASN A 126 12.60 6.43 -3.07
CA ASN A 126 12.28 5.93 -1.74
C ASN A 126 13.39 6.20 -0.75
N ARG A 127 13.01 6.46 0.49
CA ARG A 127 13.93 6.48 1.62
C ARG A 127 14.14 5.05 2.10
N VAL A 128 15.39 4.67 2.25
CA VAL A 128 15.82 3.40 2.79
C VAL A 128 16.26 3.63 4.23
N ASP A 129 15.59 3.00 5.18
CA ASP A 129 15.89 3.05 6.61
C ASP A 129 16.56 1.74 7.00
N VAL A 130 17.81 1.81 7.45
CA VAL A 130 18.59 0.66 7.90
C VAL A 130 18.85 0.81 9.39
N LYS A 131 18.30 -0.10 10.19
CA LYS A 131 18.50 -0.19 11.64
C LYS A 131 19.60 -1.19 11.94
N PHE A 132 20.48 -0.84 12.86
CA PHE A 132 21.53 -1.70 13.38
C PHE A 132 21.84 -1.31 14.84
N SER A 133 22.55 -2.17 15.55
CA SER A 133 22.94 -1.94 16.94
C SER A 133 24.44 -2.12 17.09
N VAL A 134 25.05 -1.31 17.95
CA VAL A 134 26.47 -1.42 18.30
C VAL A 134 26.64 -1.49 19.82
N ALA A 135 27.73 -2.11 20.29
CA ALA A 135 28.03 -2.19 21.72
C ALA A 135 28.23 -0.80 22.31
N TYR A 136 27.92 -0.64 23.59
CA TYR A 136 28.08 0.64 24.32
C TYR A 136 29.51 1.17 24.34
N GLU A 137 30.48 0.26 24.24
CA GLU A 137 31.92 0.55 24.24
C GLU A 137 32.41 0.99 22.84
N SER A 138 31.57 0.96 21.82
CA SER A 138 31.97 1.32 20.45
C SER A 138 32.23 2.81 20.28
N ASP A 139 33.27 3.13 19.53
CA ASP A 139 33.52 4.53 19.07
C ASP A 139 32.49 4.92 18.02
N LEU A 140 31.52 5.75 18.42
CA LEU A 140 30.42 6.18 17.56
C LEU A 140 30.90 7.02 16.37
N SER A 141 32.04 7.73 16.49
CA SER A 141 32.61 8.49 15.39
C SER A 141 33.14 7.55 14.31
N LYS A 142 33.81 6.47 14.72
CA LYS A 142 34.30 5.42 13.83
C LYS A 142 33.11 4.67 13.19
N VAL A 143 32.08 4.32 13.96
CA VAL A 143 30.86 3.68 13.46
C VAL A 143 30.21 4.53 12.38
N LYS A 144 30.05 5.84 12.63
CA LYS A 144 29.48 6.77 11.66
C LYS A 144 30.26 6.79 10.35
N GLN A 145 31.60 6.92 10.42
CA GLN A 145 32.42 6.96 9.21
C GLN A 145 32.30 5.68 8.40
N VAL A 146 32.43 4.52 9.06
CA VAL A 146 32.34 3.20 8.41
C VAL A 146 30.97 3.00 7.73
N VAL A 147 29.88 3.40 8.40
CA VAL A 147 28.53 3.26 7.83
C VAL A 147 28.32 4.21 6.65
N LEU A 148 28.82 5.45 6.72
CA LEU A 148 28.70 6.40 5.60
C LEU A 148 29.51 5.92 4.38
N ASP A 149 30.73 5.42 4.60
CA ASP A 149 31.56 4.85 3.54
C ASP A 149 30.84 3.64 2.86
N VAL A 150 30.14 2.82 3.63
CA VAL A 150 29.32 1.73 3.08
C VAL A 150 28.15 2.28 2.25
N VAL A 151 27.42 3.28 2.74
CA VAL A 151 26.27 3.86 2.02
C VAL A 151 26.70 4.42 0.65
N ASP A 152 27.86 5.01 0.56
CA ASP A 152 28.39 5.54 -0.70
C ASP A 152 28.67 4.44 -1.74
N THR A 153 28.83 3.19 -1.32
CA THR A 153 29.02 2.04 -2.22
C THR A 153 27.72 1.35 -2.64
N ILE A 154 26.57 1.74 -2.10
CA ILE A 154 25.28 1.09 -2.38
C ILE A 154 24.77 1.43 -3.77
N ASP A 155 24.38 0.40 -4.51
CA ASP A 155 23.84 0.60 -5.86
C ASP A 155 22.52 1.39 -5.80
N GLY A 156 22.52 2.52 -6.53
CA GLY A 156 21.38 3.43 -6.56
C GLY A 156 21.31 4.42 -5.41
N HIS A 157 22.34 4.52 -4.55
CA HIS A 157 22.42 5.64 -3.60
C HIS A 157 22.38 6.98 -4.33
N MET A 158 21.48 7.87 -3.89
CA MET A 158 21.29 9.19 -4.48
C MET A 158 22.11 10.21 -3.73
N THR A 159 23.29 10.57 -4.27
CA THR A 159 24.24 11.50 -3.65
C THR A 159 23.77 12.96 -3.62
N ASP A 160 22.72 13.29 -4.39
CA ASP A 160 22.04 14.60 -4.37
C ASP A 160 21.06 14.75 -3.19
N LYS A 161 20.82 13.66 -2.44
CA LYS A 161 19.94 13.63 -1.29
C LYS A 161 20.71 13.44 0.02
N PRO A 162 20.21 14.00 1.13
CA PRO A 162 20.90 13.88 2.42
C PRO A 162 20.92 12.43 2.92
N VAL A 163 22.05 12.05 3.51
CA VAL A 163 22.18 10.84 4.33
C VAL A 163 22.06 11.27 5.79
N GLU A 164 21.10 10.66 6.51
CA GLU A 164 20.90 10.90 7.94
C GLU A 164 21.48 9.74 8.72
N PHE A 165 22.28 10.05 9.75
CA PHE A 165 22.83 9.07 10.69
C PHE A 165 22.56 9.54 12.11
N PHE A 166 21.86 8.72 12.92
CA PHE A 166 21.48 9.11 14.27
C PHE A 166 21.28 7.91 15.19
N ILE A 167 21.31 8.19 16.51
CA ILE A 167 20.95 7.25 17.55
C ILE A 167 19.42 7.27 17.67
N GLU A 168 18.80 6.09 17.63
CA GLU A 168 17.37 5.94 17.87
C GLU A 168 17.09 5.86 19.37
N GLU A 169 17.76 4.93 20.05
CA GLU A 169 17.62 4.74 21.47
C GLU A 169 18.83 4.03 22.10
N PHE A 170 18.94 4.12 23.40
CA PHE A 170 19.87 3.31 24.20
C PHE A 170 19.13 2.05 24.65
N GLY A 171 19.37 0.94 23.94
CA GLY A 171 18.70 -0.34 24.17
C GLY A 171 19.31 -1.12 25.34
N GLU A 172 18.68 -2.24 25.71
CA GLU A 172 19.09 -3.06 26.86
C GLU A 172 20.52 -3.63 26.73
N SER A 173 20.98 -3.90 25.50
CA SER A 173 22.27 -4.56 25.27
C SER A 173 23.21 -3.75 24.39
N GLY A 174 22.79 -2.62 23.83
CA GLY A 174 23.59 -1.79 22.95
C GLY A 174 22.87 -0.54 22.50
N ILE A 175 23.55 0.29 21.70
CA ILE A 175 23.04 1.53 21.14
C ILE A 175 22.37 1.22 19.81
N GLU A 176 21.06 1.50 19.71
CA GLU A 176 20.30 1.34 18.48
C GLU A 176 20.42 2.58 17.59
N MET A 177 20.79 2.37 16.35
CA MET A 177 21.12 3.43 15.41
C MET A 177 20.43 3.22 14.06
N TYR A 178 20.24 4.33 13.36
CA TYR A 178 19.75 4.34 11.99
C TYR A 178 20.71 5.05 11.05
N VAL A 179 20.81 4.50 9.84
CA VAL A 179 21.23 5.27 8.68
C VAL A 179 20.06 5.31 7.70
N ARG A 180 19.80 6.50 7.16
CA ARG A 180 18.75 6.76 6.16
C ARG A 180 19.37 7.38 4.93
N PHE A 181 19.02 6.85 3.78
CA PHE A 181 19.46 7.36 2.49
C PHE A 181 18.36 7.16 1.45
N PHE A 182 18.52 7.75 0.29
CA PHE A 182 17.51 7.67 -0.78
C PHE A 182 18.03 6.87 -1.97
N THR A 183 17.10 6.13 -2.60
CA THR A 183 17.34 5.38 -3.82
C THR A 183 16.15 5.53 -4.78
N PRO A 184 16.28 5.26 -6.09
CA PRO A 184 15.15 4.99 -6.95
C PRO A 184 14.27 3.87 -6.35
N PHE A 185 12.96 3.97 -6.55
CA PHE A 185 12.01 3.00 -5.97
C PHE A 185 12.38 1.55 -6.28
N GLU A 186 12.72 1.26 -7.54
CA GLU A 186 13.01 -0.09 -8.03
C GLU A 186 14.21 -0.73 -7.32
N LYS A 187 15.14 0.07 -6.82
CA LYS A 187 16.34 -0.37 -6.14
C LYS A 187 16.20 -0.42 -4.62
N SER A 188 15.18 0.23 -4.05
CA SER A 188 15.06 0.46 -2.60
C SER A 188 15.11 -0.82 -1.76
N TYR A 189 14.41 -1.87 -2.21
CA TYR A 189 14.37 -3.15 -1.50
C TYR A 189 15.72 -3.90 -1.57
N GLY A 190 16.37 -3.88 -2.72
CA GLY A 190 17.71 -4.44 -2.91
C GLY A 190 18.75 -3.67 -2.11
N ALA A 191 18.72 -2.35 -2.17
CA ALA A 191 19.62 -1.46 -1.46
C ALA A 191 19.60 -1.66 0.06
N LYS A 192 18.41 -1.88 0.65
CA LYS A 192 18.30 -2.18 2.08
C LYS A 192 19.02 -3.47 2.46
N ARG A 193 18.86 -4.53 1.69
CA ARG A 193 19.52 -5.82 1.94
C ARG A 193 21.02 -5.72 1.74
N GLU A 194 21.44 -5.06 0.68
CA GLU A 194 22.85 -4.82 0.37
C GLU A 194 23.52 -4.01 1.49
N ALA A 195 22.85 -2.95 1.98
CA ALA A 195 23.35 -2.14 3.07
C ALA A 195 23.53 -2.95 4.34
N LEU A 196 22.54 -3.75 4.73
CA LEU A 196 22.65 -4.62 5.92
C LEU A 196 23.84 -5.59 5.81
N TRP A 197 24.02 -6.18 4.66
CA TRP A 197 25.14 -7.11 4.41
C TRP A 197 26.49 -6.40 4.50
N LYS A 198 26.67 -5.31 3.74
CA LYS A 198 27.92 -4.56 3.70
C LYS A 198 28.27 -3.90 5.04
N ILE A 199 27.27 -3.41 5.79
CA ILE A 199 27.48 -2.88 7.13
C ILE A 199 28.04 -3.98 8.05
N LYS A 200 27.47 -5.18 8.00
CA LYS A 200 27.99 -6.31 8.81
C LYS A 200 29.43 -6.64 8.46
N GLU A 201 29.76 -6.76 7.19
CA GLU A 201 31.15 -7.01 6.73
C GLU A 201 32.11 -5.89 7.16
N ALA A 202 31.66 -4.63 7.01
CA ALA A 202 32.49 -3.47 7.40
C ALA A 202 32.68 -3.41 8.92
N PHE A 203 31.69 -3.76 9.73
CA PHE A 203 31.80 -3.83 11.18
C PHE A 203 32.81 -4.89 11.61
N ASP A 204 32.74 -6.10 11.02
CA ASP A 204 33.71 -7.17 11.28
C ASP A 204 35.13 -6.74 10.93
N ALA A 205 35.31 -6.12 9.77
CA ALA A 205 36.65 -5.66 9.30
C ALA A 205 37.22 -4.54 10.19
N ASN A 206 36.37 -3.74 10.85
CA ASN A 206 36.78 -2.61 11.66
C ASN A 206 36.76 -2.91 13.17
N GLY A 207 36.41 -4.11 13.60
CA GLY A 207 36.29 -4.50 15.00
C GLY A 207 35.17 -3.77 15.75
N ILE A 208 34.08 -3.44 15.04
CA ILE A 208 32.85 -2.87 15.64
C ILE A 208 31.96 -4.03 16.08
N GLU A 209 31.67 -4.12 17.36
CA GLU A 209 30.87 -5.20 17.92
C GLU A 209 29.38 -4.94 17.75
N ILE A 210 28.66 -5.93 17.18
CA ILE A 210 27.21 -6.00 17.25
C ILE A 210 26.87 -6.76 18.53
N PRO A 211 26.21 -6.14 19.51
CA PRO A 211 26.06 -6.72 20.84
C PRO A 211 25.13 -7.93 20.83
N TYR A 212 25.49 -8.97 21.57
CA TYR A 212 24.57 -10.01 22.01
C TYR A 212 23.73 -9.52 23.19
N ASN A 213 22.62 -10.18 23.49
CA ASN A 213 21.86 -9.89 24.69
C ASN A 213 22.74 -10.10 25.90
N LYS A 214 22.98 -9.03 26.70
CA LYS A 214 23.74 -9.08 27.94
C LYS A 214 22.76 -9.17 29.10
N LEU A 215 23.00 -10.11 30.04
CA LEU A 215 22.22 -10.31 31.24
C LEU A 215 23.16 -10.21 32.44
N ASP A 216 22.89 -9.28 33.35
CA ASP A 216 23.53 -9.26 34.67
C ASP A 216 22.83 -10.26 35.59
N VAL A 217 23.48 -11.39 35.87
CA VAL A 217 22.95 -12.44 36.76
C VAL A 217 23.54 -12.29 38.14
N ASN A 218 22.75 -11.82 39.12
CA ASN A 218 23.14 -11.80 40.51
C ASN A 218 22.75 -13.10 41.22
N ILE A 219 23.71 -14.02 41.38
CA ILE A 219 23.48 -15.30 42.05
C ILE A 219 23.60 -15.06 43.58
N LYS A 220 22.44 -15.00 44.26
CA LYS A 220 22.42 -15.04 45.74
C LYS A 220 22.55 -16.50 46.19
N SER A 221 23.70 -16.88 46.78
CA SER A 221 23.80 -18.16 47.50
C SER A 221 23.03 -18.02 48.80
N ASP A 222 21.95 -18.76 48.98
CA ASP A 222 21.37 -18.94 50.30
C ASP A 222 22.42 -19.65 51.18
N GLY A 223 23.05 -18.88 52.09
CA GLY A 223 23.92 -19.43 53.07
C GLY A 223 23.17 -20.49 53.89
N GLN A 224 23.54 -21.75 53.76
CA GLN A 224 23.17 -22.74 54.74
C GLN A 224 23.73 -22.30 56.11
N GLU A 225 22.86 -21.76 56.94
CA GLU A 225 23.10 -21.62 58.36
C GLU A 225 23.25 -23.04 58.92
N LYS A 226 24.53 -23.45 59.15
CA LYS A 226 24.80 -24.67 59.89
C LYS A 226 24.50 -24.36 61.36
N ALA A 227 23.49 -25.03 61.89
CA ALA A 227 23.21 -25.16 63.33
C ALA A 227 24.31 -25.98 64.00
#